data_081711b2dbf1e131b7604f32f5238920
#
_entry.id   081711b2dbf1e131b7604f32f5238920
#
_cell.length_a   1.000
_cell.length_b   1.000
_cell.length_c   1.000
_cell.angle_alpha   90.00
_cell.angle_beta   90.00
_cell.angle_gamma   90.00
#
_symmetry.space_group_name_H-M   'P 1'
#
loop_
_entity.id
_entity.type
_entity.pdbx_description
1 polymer ?
#
loop_
_entity_poly.entity_id
_entity_poly.type
_entity_poly.pdbx_seq_one_letter_code
_entity_poly.pdbx_strand_id
1 'polypeptide(L)'
;MKKYEQYTADDRVDVYLQDNDIHYLNGELSEANISKCIKWILSANLSKKPKKTLKLYVNTVGGDLYETFALIDVMKSSYHHISTIGIGAVMSAGFLILASGKHGDRYVGKNTGI
;
A
#
# COMPACT_ATOMS: atom_id res chain seq x y z
N MET A 1 -1.34 -30.06 2.63
CA MET A 1 -1.40 -28.93 3.59
C MET A 1 -2.17 -27.78 3.01
N LYS A 2 -3.05 -27.18 3.77
CA LYS A 2 -3.78 -26.01 3.36
C LYS A 2 -2.85 -24.80 3.31
N LYS A 3 -3.14 -23.86 2.43
CA LYS A 3 -2.29 -22.69 2.14
C LYS A 3 -1.86 -21.91 3.38
N TYR A 4 -2.74 -21.80 4.39
CA TYR A 4 -2.51 -20.92 5.53
C TYR A 4 -2.11 -21.61 6.82
N GLU A 5 -2.08 -22.94 6.86
CA GLU A 5 -1.86 -23.67 8.11
C GLU A 5 -0.47 -23.48 8.72
N GLN A 6 0.54 -23.23 7.90
CA GLN A 6 1.93 -23.08 8.35
C GLN A 6 2.28 -21.66 8.78
N TYR A 7 1.38 -20.71 8.63
CA TYR A 7 1.64 -19.32 8.95
C TYR A 7 1.23 -18.96 10.37
N THR A 8 1.88 -17.95 10.96
CA THR A 8 1.39 -17.33 12.20
C THR A 8 0.04 -16.65 11.95
N ALA A 9 -0.66 -16.25 13.02
CA ALA A 9 -1.93 -15.54 12.88
C ALA A 9 -1.77 -14.23 12.11
N ASP A 10 -0.71 -13.47 12.40
CA ASP A 10 -0.43 -12.21 11.69
C ASP A 10 -0.10 -12.45 10.22
N ASP A 11 0.71 -13.47 9.94
CA ASP A 11 1.06 -13.83 8.56
C ASP A 11 -0.18 -14.24 7.77
N ARG A 12 -1.11 -14.94 8.40
CA ARG A 12 -2.37 -15.32 7.75
C ARG A 12 -3.20 -14.11 7.36
N VAL A 13 -3.28 -13.11 8.24
CA VAL A 13 -4.00 -11.86 7.95
C VAL A 13 -3.35 -11.14 6.76
N ASP A 14 -2.02 -11.04 6.76
CA ASP A 14 -1.30 -10.40 5.66
C ASP A 14 -1.55 -11.11 4.33
N VAL A 15 -1.55 -12.43 4.32
CA VAL A 15 -1.83 -13.21 3.10
C VAL A 15 -3.27 -13.01 2.63
N TYR A 16 -4.23 -12.98 3.54
CA TYR A 16 -5.62 -12.71 3.19
C TYR A 16 -5.79 -11.32 2.57
N LEU A 17 -5.15 -10.31 3.13
CA LEU A 17 -5.19 -8.97 2.57
C LEU A 17 -4.59 -8.96 1.17
N GLN A 18 -3.43 -9.58 1.01
CA GLN A 18 -2.75 -9.67 -0.28
C GLN A 18 -3.59 -10.39 -1.33
N ASP A 19 -4.24 -11.49 -0.95
CA ASP A 19 -5.12 -12.25 -1.85
C ASP A 19 -6.34 -11.42 -2.29
N ASN A 20 -6.70 -10.38 -1.54
CA ASN A 20 -7.78 -9.48 -1.86
C ASN A 20 -7.29 -8.12 -2.38
N ASP A 21 -6.02 -8.04 -2.77
CA ASP A 21 -5.41 -6.85 -3.36
C ASP A 21 -5.42 -5.64 -2.41
N ILE A 22 -5.21 -5.88 -1.13
CA ILE A 22 -5.17 -4.85 -0.09
C ILE A 22 -3.82 -4.88 0.61
N HIS A 23 -3.24 -3.70 0.79
CA HIS A 23 -2.04 -3.53 1.61
C HIS A 23 -2.25 -2.40 2.61
N TYR A 24 -1.81 -2.62 3.84
CA TYR A 24 -1.87 -1.62 4.91
C TYR A 24 -0.47 -1.11 5.21
N LEU A 25 -0.17 0.11 4.78
CA LEU A 25 1.10 0.78 5.04
C LEU A 25 0.93 1.66 6.26
N ASN A 26 1.56 1.28 7.36
CA ASN A 26 1.43 2.00 8.62
C ASN A 26 2.77 2.18 9.33
N GLY A 27 2.79 3.15 10.24
CA GLY A 27 3.97 3.47 11.01
C GLY A 27 4.87 4.47 10.31
N GLU A 28 6.02 4.77 10.92
CA GLU A 28 7.02 5.65 10.33
C GLU A 28 7.56 5.02 9.04
N LEU A 29 7.62 5.80 7.97
CA LEU A 29 8.07 5.30 6.67
C LEU A 29 9.56 5.00 6.70
N SER A 30 9.91 3.76 6.40
CA SER A 30 11.25 3.22 6.45
C SER A 30 11.44 2.18 5.35
N GLU A 31 12.68 1.75 5.15
CA GLU A 31 12.96 0.65 4.22
C GLU A 31 12.09 -0.58 4.54
N ALA A 32 11.93 -0.89 5.84
CA ALA A 32 11.22 -2.10 6.26
C ALA A 32 9.77 -2.14 5.76
N ASN A 33 8.98 -1.08 6.04
CA ASN A 33 7.57 -1.11 5.65
C ASN A 33 7.33 -0.71 4.20
N ILE A 34 8.15 0.17 3.65
CA ILE A 34 8.01 0.57 2.24
C ILE A 34 8.42 -0.57 1.31
N SER A 35 9.48 -1.33 1.63
CA SER A 35 9.88 -2.44 0.76
C SER A 35 8.79 -3.51 0.65
N LYS A 36 8.06 -3.77 1.72
CA LYS A 36 6.91 -4.69 1.68
C LYS A 36 5.82 -4.18 0.75
N CYS A 37 5.55 -2.90 0.79
CA CYS A 37 4.56 -2.26 -0.06
C CYS A 37 4.98 -2.33 -1.54
N ILE A 38 6.24 -2.01 -1.83
CA ILE A 38 6.79 -2.10 -3.19
C ILE A 38 6.70 -3.53 -3.72
N LYS A 39 7.11 -4.51 -2.92
CA LYS A 39 7.05 -5.92 -3.33
C LYS A 39 5.62 -6.37 -3.61
N TRP A 40 4.66 -5.88 -2.83
CA TRP A 40 3.25 -6.16 -3.07
C TRP A 40 2.80 -5.67 -4.45
N ILE A 41 3.16 -4.44 -4.81
CA ILE A 41 2.81 -3.89 -6.13
C ILE A 41 3.53 -4.65 -7.24
N LEU A 42 4.82 -4.91 -7.08
CA LEU A 42 5.59 -5.66 -8.09
C LEU A 42 5.01 -7.07 -8.28
N SER A 43 4.67 -7.72 -7.19
CA SER A 43 4.07 -9.07 -7.24
C SER A 43 2.75 -9.06 -7.98
N ALA A 44 1.89 -8.08 -7.70
CA ALA A 44 0.60 -7.95 -8.39
C ALA A 44 0.79 -7.72 -9.89
N ASN A 45 1.85 -7.00 -10.28
CA ASN A 45 2.12 -6.69 -11.68
C ASN A 45 2.77 -7.84 -12.46
N LEU A 46 3.10 -8.95 -11.80
CA LEU A 46 3.54 -10.16 -12.51
C LEU A 46 2.41 -10.73 -13.38
N SER A 47 1.17 -10.52 -12.98
CA SER A 47 0.00 -10.87 -13.78
C SER A 47 -0.74 -9.58 -14.14
N LYS A 48 -0.64 -9.17 -15.40
CA LYS A 48 -1.23 -7.90 -15.83
C LYS A 48 -2.70 -8.02 -16.18
N LYS A 49 -3.15 -9.18 -16.62
CA LYS A 49 -4.54 -9.36 -17.03
C LYS A 49 -5.26 -10.36 -16.14
N PRO A 50 -6.51 -10.08 -15.74
CA PRO A 50 -7.25 -8.85 -16.03
C PRO A 50 -6.71 -7.67 -15.23
N LYS A 51 -6.90 -6.47 -15.76
CA LYS A 51 -6.56 -5.22 -15.03
C LYS A 51 -7.48 -5.09 -13.83
N LYS A 52 -6.90 -4.74 -12.68
CA LYS A 52 -7.65 -4.64 -11.43
C LYS A 52 -7.20 -3.41 -10.64
N THR A 53 -7.86 -3.16 -9.53
CA THR A 53 -7.51 -2.09 -8.60
C THR A 53 -6.87 -2.69 -7.36
N LEU A 54 -5.70 -2.18 -7.03
CA LEU A 54 -5.00 -2.48 -5.78
C LEU A 54 -5.36 -1.39 -4.77
N LYS A 55 -5.71 -1.78 -3.55
CA LYS A 55 -6.11 -0.83 -2.51
C LYS A 55 -4.98 -0.67 -1.49
N LEU A 56 -4.44 0.53 -1.40
CA LEU A 56 -3.37 0.88 -0.48
C LEU A 56 -3.92 1.77 0.63
N TYR A 57 -4.04 1.21 1.83
CA TYR A 57 -4.38 1.98 3.02
C TYR A 57 -3.11 2.59 3.59
N VAL A 58 -3.17 3.88 3.92
CA VAL A 58 -2.02 4.64 4.39
C VAL A 58 -2.34 5.27 5.75
N ASN A 59 -1.50 4.97 6.74
CA ASN A 59 -1.61 5.53 8.08
C ASN A 59 -0.20 5.81 8.60
N THR A 60 0.29 7.03 8.41
CA THR A 60 1.66 7.37 8.75
C THR A 60 1.82 8.87 8.99
N VAL A 61 2.71 9.22 9.91
CA VAL A 61 3.13 10.61 10.13
C VAL A 61 4.26 11.03 9.20
N GLY A 62 4.76 10.12 8.35
CA GLY A 62 5.84 10.38 7.41
C GLY A 62 7.08 9.56 7.72
N GLY A 63 8.21 9.94 7.14
CA GLY A 63 9.49 9.27 7.34
C GLY A 63 10.45 9.49 6.19
N ASP A 64 11.14 8.45 5.78
CA ASP A 64 12.20 8.50 4.79
C ASP A 64 11.71 8.94 3.41
N LEU A 65 12.23 10.05 2.90
CA LEU A 65 11.81 10.61 1.62
C LEU A 65 12.27 9.77 0.42
N TYR A 66 13.47 9.23 0.47
CA TYR A 66 13.98 8.42 -0.66
C TYR A 66 13.18 7.13 -0.81
N GLU A 67 12.86 6.48 0.31
CA GLU A 67 11.99 5.30 0.28
C GLU A 67 10.60 5.66 -0.24
N THR A 68 10.07 6.80 0.19
CA THR A 68 8.78 7.30 -0.28
C THR A 68 8.80 7.53 -1.80
N PHE A 69 9.84 8.15 -2.33
CA PHE A 69 9.96 8.38 -3.76
C PHE A 69 10.07 7.07 -4.54
N ALA A 70 10.78 6.08 -3.99
CA ALA A 70 10.85 4.76 -4.61
C ALA A 70 9.46 4.12 -4.74
N LEU A 71 8.66 4.20 -3.68
CA LEU A 71 7.29 3.69 -3.69
C LEU A 71 6.42 4.45 -4.72
N ILE A 72 6.52 5.77 -4.75
CA ILE A 72 5.75 6.59 -5.69
C ILE A 72 6.10 6.23 -7.14
N ASP A 73 7.38 6.03 -7.44
CA ASP A 73 7.80 5.63 -8.77
C ASP A 73 7.20 4.28 -9.17
N VAL A 74 7.19 3.32 -8.25
CA VAL A 74 6.58 2.01 -8.48
C VAL A 74 5.07 2.14 -8.66
N MET A 75 4.40 2.96 -7.84
CA MET A 75 2.97 3.22 -7.98
C MET A 75 2.63 3.77 -9.36
N LYS A 76 3.40 4.76 -9.83
CA LYS A 76 3.16 5.40 -11.12
C LYS A 76 3.43 4.46 -12.30
N SER A 77 4.34 3.52 -12.15
CA SER A 77 4.66 2.55 -13.21
C SER A 77 3.74 1.33 -13.22
N SER A 78 2.87 1.20 -12.23
CA SER A 78 2.01 0.02 -12.09
C SER A 78 0.99 -0.08 -13.23
N TYR A 79 0.87 -1.28 -13.80
CA TYR A 79 -0.17 -1.59 -14.76
C TYR A 79 -1.56 -1.55 -14.11
N HIS A 80 -1.66 -2.10 -12.89
CA HIS A 80 -2.91 -2.08 -12.13
C HIS A 80 -3.12 -0.71 -11.50
N HIS A 81 -4.36 -0.26 -11.42
CA HIS A 81 -4.69 0.99 -10.75
C HIS A 81 -4.43 0.87 -9.26
N ILE A 82 -3.94 1.92 -8.63
CA ILE A 82 -3.74 1.94 -7.18
C ILE A 82 -4.66 2.98 -6.58
N SER A 83 -5.64 2.51 -5.80
CA SER A 83 -6.51 3.34 -4.99
C SER A 83 -5.82 3.58 -3.66
N THR A 84 -5.79 4.81 -3.19
CA THR A 84 -5.20 5.14 -1.88
C THR A 84 -6.28 5.57 -0.92
N ILE A 85 -6.22 5.05 0.31
CA ILE A 85 -7.18 5.35 1.36
C ILE A 85 -6.39 5.77 2.61
N GLY A 86 -6.45 7.05 2.95
CA GLY A 86 -5.81 7.57 4.16
C GLY A 86 -6.68 7.35 5.39
N ILE A 87 -6.08 6.81 6.45
CA ILE A 87 -6.75 6.64 7.74
C ILE A 87 -5.80 7.03 8.87
N GLY A 88 -6.33 7.42 10.00
CA GLY A 88 -5.54 7.81 11.16
C GLY A 88 -4.79 9.11 10.91
N ALA A 89 -3.56 9.03 10.45
CA ALA A 89 -2.74 10.17 10.07
C ALA A 89 -2.15 9.96 8.69
N VAL A 90 -2.15 11.00 7.87
CA VAL A 90 -1.51 10.97 6.56
C VAL A 90 -0.74 12.28 6.41
N MET A 91 0.44 12.33 6.99
CA MET A 91 1.20 13.56 7.17
C MET A 91 2.54 13.50 6.45
N SER A 92 3.06 14.67 6.06
CA SER A 92 4.39 14.78 5.45
C SER A 92 4.51 13.86 4.23
N ALA A 93 5.53 13.00 4.19
CA ALA A 93 5.74 12.04 3.09
C ALA A 93 4.54 11.10 2.88
N GLY A 94 3.77 10.81 3.93
CA GLY A 94 2.55 10.02 3.82
C GLY A 94 1.51 10.67 2.92
N PHE A 95 1.40 11.99 2.99
CA PHE A 95 0.49 12.74 2.12
C PHE A 95 0.90 12.60 0.64
N LEU A 96 2.19 12.56 0.36
CA LEU A 96 2.69 12.37 -1.01
C LEU A 96 2.26 11.01 -1.57
N ILE A 97 2.29 9.98 -0.73
CA ILE A 97 1.83 8.64 -1.14
C ILE A 97 0.33 8.65 -1.42
N LEU A 98 -0.44 9.24 -0.51
CA LEU A 98 -1.90 9.35 -0.70
C LEU A 98 -2.22 10.08 -2.01
N ALA A 99 -1.54 11.18 -2.28
CA ALA A 99 -1.75 11.99 -3.48
C ALA A 99 -1.31 11.28 -4.76
N SER A 100 -0.47 10.24 -4.65
CA SER A 100 0.05 9.48 -5.79
C SER A 100 -0.89 8.36 -6.24
N GLY A 101 -2.00 8.13 -5.55
CA GLY A 101 -3.02 7.20 -5.99
C GLY A 101 -3.67 7.67 -7.29
N LYS A 102 -4.42 6.76 -7.92
CA LYS A 102 -5.10 7.07 -9.16
C LYS A 102 -6.05 8.25 -8.97
N HIS A 103 -5.97 9.21 -9.90
CA HIS A 103 -6.86 10.38 -9.87
C HIS A 103 -8.33 9.94 -9.88
N GLY A 104 -9.11 10.46 -8.95
CA GLY A 104 -10.51 10.07 -8.77
C GLY A 104 -10.71 8.86 -7.86
N ASP A 105 -9.62 8.24 -7.39
CA ASP A 105 -9.68 7.04 -6.57
C ASP A 105 -8.77 7.16 -5.34
N ARG A 106 -8.83 8.32 -4.71
CA ARG A 106 -8.08 8.68 -3.51
C ARG A 106 -9.07 9.12 -2.44
N TYR A 107 -8.98 8.51 -1.26
CA TYR A 107 -9.96 8.70 -0.20
C TYR A 107 -9.27 8.98 1.12
N VAL A 108 -9.97 9.68 2.00
CA VAL A 108 -9.53 9.85 3.40
C VAL A 108 -10.69 9.52 4.32
N GLY A 109 -10.39 8.88 5.44
CA GLY A 109 -11.36 8.62 6.46
C GLY A 109 -11.86 9.92 7.10
N LYS A 110 -13.06 9.90 7.63
CA LYS A 110 -13.72 11.05 8.24
C LYS A 110 -12.90 11.68 9.36
N ASN A 111 -12.16 10.88 10.11
CA ASN A 111 -11.40 11.32 11.27
C ASN A 111 -9.90 11.37 11.02
N THR A 112 -9.48 11.41 9.75
CA THR A 112 -8.08 11.35 9.37
C THR A 112 -7.42 12.71 9.53
N GLY A 113 -6.25 12.76 10.20
CA GLY A 113 -5.40 13.94 10.28
C GLY A 113 -4.51 14.02 9.04
N ILE A 114 -4.45 15.21 8.45
CA ILE A 114 -3.64 15.47 7.27
C ILE A 114 -2.61 16.57 7.55
#